data_8d48f1ed6f94a2a281b42bd378cae625
#
_entry.id   8d48f1ed6f94a2a281b42bd378cae625
#
_cell.length_a   1.000
_cell.length_b   1.000
_cell.length_c   1.000
_cell.angle_alpha   90.00
_cell.angle_beta   90.00
_cell.angle_gamma   90.00
#
_symmetry.space_group_name_H-M   'P 1'
#
loop_
_entity.id
_entity.type
_entity.pdbx_description
1 polymer ?
#
loop_
_entity_poly.entity_id
_entity_poly.type
_entity_poly.pdbx_seq_one_letter_code
_entity_poly.pdbx_strand_id
1 'polypeptide(L)'
;MKARNQVRFVITIVTIVFAGEVCFASGGDFEYWSTAGASLDINRDWGCTFEEELRFKDGGGELYYHHSDLGFVYKGLASWIDLGVNFRKVYSKNSAGEWVQEDRPHFNATLKGKVFGLDVSNRSRLEYRDRENEKDLWRYRNKLTVKLPVELTRLKLQPYVAEEAFFNLDDEGFNRNRLYSGFSVNVSKKVKGDIYYLWQTTESNGKWEDVSVIGTGLKFYF
;
A
#
# COMPACT_ATOMS: atom_id res chain seq x y z
N MET A 1 -30.56 17.11 10.37
CA MET A 1 -29.48 18.08 10.68
C MET A 1 -28.11 17.42 10.90
N LYS A 2 -27.96 16.31 11.63
CA LYS A 2 -26.67 15.64 11.86
C LYS A 2 -25.94 15.17 10.59
N ALA A 3 -26.62 14.56 9.62
CA ALA A 3 -26.00 14.04 8.39
C ALA A 3 -25.40 15.15 7.50
N ARG A 4 -26.06 16.33 7.44
CA ARG A 4 -25.61 17.47 6.61
C ARG A 4 -24.34 18.13 7.14
N ASN A 5 -24.10 18.09 8.45
CA ASN A 5 -22.89 18.62 9.06
C ASN A 5 -21.71 17.63 8.92
N GLN A 6 -21.97 16.31 8.94
CA GLN A 6 -20.94 15.32 8.66
C GLN A 6 -20.46 15.37 7.21
N VAL A 7 -21.37 15.54 6.25
CA VAL A 7 -21.02 15.72 4.82
C VAL A 7 -20.18 16.98 4.61
N ARG A 8 -20.50 18.09 5.26
CA ARG A 8 -19.69 19.33 5.18
C ARG A 8 -18.30 19.15 5.77
N PHE A 9 -18.18 18.48 6.91
CA PHE A 9 -16.89 18.21 7.55
C PHE A 9 -16.02 17.30 6.67
N VAL A 10 -16.61 16.26 6.07
CA VAL A 10 -15.92 15.34 5.13
C VAL A 10 -15.50 16.09 3.86
N ILE A 11 -16.36 16.94 3.28
CA ILE A 11 -16.02 17.75 2.12
C ILE A 11 -14.85 18.69 2.45
N THR A 12 -14.83 19.31 3.64
CA THR A 12 -13.73 20.19 4.07
C THR A 12 -12.41 19.41 4.23
N ILE A 13 -12.43 18.20 4.79
CA ILE A 13 -11.22 17.37 4.88
C ILE A 13 -10.74 16.94 3.49
N VAL A 14 -11.64 16.49 2.62
CA VAL A 14 -11.31 16.14 1.23
C VAL A 14 -10.78 17.36 0.46
N THR A 15 -11.36 18.54 0.68
CA THR A 15 -10.89 19.78 0.04
C THR A 15 -9.50 20.21 0.58
N ILE A 16 -9.19 19.99 1.85
CA ILE A 16 -7.87 20.27 2.42
C ILE A 16 -6.82 19.28 1.86
N VAL A 17 -7.17 18.01 1.66
CA VAL A 17 -6.27 17.02 1.06
C VAL A 17 -6.03 17.30 -0.44
N PHE A 18 -7.02 17.86 -1.16
CA PHE A 18 -6.89 18.23 -2.57
C PHE A 18 -6.43 19.69 -2.81
N ALA A 19 -6.54 20.58 -1.80
CA ALA A 19 -6.07 21.98 -1.90
C ALA A 19 -4.60 22.14 -1.46
N GLY A 20 -3.97 21.11 -0.89
CA GLY A 20 -2.51 21.02 -0.95
C GLY A 20 -2.17 21.08 -2.44
N GLU A 21 -1.52 22.15 -2.87
CA GLU A 21 -1.04 22.32 -4.23
C GLU A 21 -0.53 20.99 -4.72
N VAL A 22 -1.13 20.47 -5.80
CA VAL A 22 -0.48 19.42 -6.61
C VAL A 22 0.70 20.17 -7.23
N CYS A 23 1.73 20.38 -6.41
CA CYS A 23 3.06 20.65 -6.89
C CYS A 23 3.39 19.40 -7.70
N PHE A 24 3.10 19.44 -9.00
CA PHE A 24 3.85 18.64 -9.93
C PHE A 24 5.28 19.06 -9.68
N ALA A 25 6.00 18.30 -8.86
CA ALA A 25 7.41 18.49 -8.66
C ALA A 25 7.99 18.47 -10.06
N SER A 26 8.38 19.64 -10.54
CA SER A 26 9.08 19.77 -11.80
C SER A 26 10.41 19.05 -11.63
N GLY A 27 10.47 17.78 -12.03
CA GLY A 27 11.67 16.95 -11.98
C GLY A 27 11.55 15.57 -11.33
N GLY A 28 10.42 15.21 -10.71
CA GLY A 28 10.22 13.85 -10.22
C GLY A 28 9.54 12.97 -11.27
N ASP A 29 10.05 11.77 -11.48
CA ASP A 29 9.48 10.81 -12.41
C ASP A 29 8.07 10.42 -11.94
N PHE A 30 7.09 10.56 -12.82
CA PHE A 30 5.77 10.04 -12.62
C PHE A 30 5.77 8.52 -12.88
N GLU A 31 5.28 7.76 -11.92
CA GLU A 31 5.21 6.31 -12.01
C GLU A 31 3.76 5.81 -12.07
N TYR A 32 3.57 4.66 -12.69
CA TYR A 32 2.32 3.90 -12.66
C TYR A 32 2.54 2.55 -11.98
N TRP A 33 1.71 2.22 -10.96
CA TRP A 33 1.75 0.95 -10.26
C TRP A 33 0.44 0.19 -10.47
N SER A 34 0.53 -1.07 -10.80
CA SER A 34 -0.62 -1.96 -10.98
C SER A 34 -0.48 -3.18 -10.08
N THR A 35 -1.53 -3.47 -9.32
CA THR A 35 -1.55 -4.60 -8.38
C THR A 35 -2.73 -5.51 -8.68
N ALA A 36 -2.49 -6.81 -8.78
CA ALA A 36 -3.52 -7.83 -8.83
C ALA A 36 -3.34 -8.80 -7.66
N GLY A 37 -4.41 -9.09 -6.93
CA GLY A 37 -4.34 -9.96 -5.77
C GLY A 37 -5.49 -10.97 -5.71
N ALA A 38 -5.26 -12.07 -5.01
CA ALA A 38 -6.25 -13.09 -4.71
C ALA A 38 -6.22 -13.43 -3.22
N SER A 39 -7.36 -13.74 -2.65
CA SER A 39 -7.48 -14.23 -1.28
C SER A 39 -8.46 -15.40 -1.26
N LEU A 40 -8.02 -16.51 -0.71
CA LEU A 40 -8.80 -17.73 -0.55
C LEU A 40 -8.96 -18.04 0.93
N ASP A 41 -10.19 -18.19 1.41
CA ASP A 41 -10.45 -18.67 2.77
C ASP A 41 -10.36 -20.21 2.78
N ILE A 42 -9.30 -20.76 3.41
CA ILE A 42 -9.10 -22.21 3.56
C ILE A 42 -10.11 -22.77 4.56
N ASN A 43 -10.31 -22.07 5.66
CA ASN A 43 -11.32 -22.35 6.67
C ASN A 43 -11.66 -21.04 7.44
N ARG A 44 -12.38 -21.16 8.56
CA ARG A 44 -12.80 -20.00 9.35
C ARG A 44 -11.63 -19.12 9.83
N ASP A 45 -10.50 -19.74 10.17
CA ASP A 45 -9.38 -19.08 10.84
C ASP A 45 -8.17 -18.86 9.92
N TRP A 46 -8.08 -19.60 8.81
CA TRP A 46 -6.94 -19.56 7.90
C TRP A 46 -7.34 -19.15 6.49
N GLY A 47 -6.53 -18.31 5.89
CA GLY A 47 -6.61 -17.94 4.48
C GLY A 47 -5.24 -18.00 3.80
N CYS A 48 -5.27 -18.08 2.47
CA CYS A 48 -4.11 -17.93 1.60
C CYS A 48 -4.26 -16.67 0.78
N THR A 49 -3.17 -15.97 0.52
CA THR A 49 -3.13 -14.74 -0.28
C THR A 49 -2.06 -14.84 -1.35
N PHE A 50 -2.37 -14.31 -2.52
CA PHE A 50 -1.42 -14.08 -3.60
C PHE A 50 -1.53 -12.63 -4.07
N GLU A 51 -0.41 -12.00 -4.41
CA GLU A 51 -0.35 -10.65 -4.95
C GLU A 51 0.76 -10.57 -6.00
N GLU A 52 0.46 -9.91 -7.11
CA GLU A 52 1.40 -9.51 -8.14
C GLU A 52 1.34 -8.00 -8.29
N GLU A 53 2.49 -7.32 -8.28
CA GLU A 53 2.59 -5.87 -8.49
C GLU A 53 3.60 -5.57 -9.59
N LEU A 54 3.21 -4.70 -10.50
CA LEU A 54 4.03 -4.17 -11.58
C LEU A 54 4.20 -2.67 -11.39
N ARG A 55 5.42 -2.15 -11.57
CA ARG A 55 5.70 -0.70 -11.50
C ARG A 55 6.40 -0.25 -12.75
N PHE A 56 5.87 0.83 -13.28
CA PHE A 56 6.36 1.46 -14.49
C PHE A 56 6.82 2.89 -14.17
N LYS A 57 7.97 3.27 -14.61
CA LYS A 57 8.50 4.64 -14.60
C LYS A 57 8.35 5.30 -15.98
N ASP A 58 8.90 6.49 -16.17
CA ASP A 58 8.86 7.26 -17.41
C ASP A 58 7.44 7.47 -17.93
N GLY A 59 6.54 7.94 -17.07
CA GLY A 59 5.13 8.14 -17.43
C GLY A 59 4.35 6.85 -17.69
N GLY A 60 4.82 5.70 -17.22
CA GLY A 60 4.21 4.38 -17.44
C GLY A 60 4.81 3.60 -18.61
N GLY A 61 5.89 4.09 -19.24
CA GLY A 61 6.49 3.48 -20.43
C GLY A 61 7.49 2.36 -20.14
N GLU A 62 8.15 2.37 -18.99
CA GLU A 62 9.20 1.40 -18.67
C GLU A 62 8.88 0.58 -17.42
N LEU A 63 8.73 -0.74 -17.56
CA LEU A 63 8.67 -1.66 -16.41
C LEU A 63 10.05 -1.73 -15.76
N TYR A 64 10.15 -1.35 -14.49
CA TYR A 64 11.39 -1.36 -13.73
C TYR A 64 11.35 -2.22 -12.47
N TYR A 65 10.16 -2.63 -12.04
CA TYR A 65 9.95 -3.43 -10.84
C TYR A 65 8.73 -4.31 -10.96
N HIS A 66 8.84 -5.55 -10.53
CA HIS A 66 7.69 -6.39 -10.25
C HIS A 66 7.95 -7.33 -9.08
N HIS A 67 6.87 -7.80 -8.45
CA HIS A 67 6.97 -8.83 -7.43
C HIS A 67 5.77 -9.73 -7.39
N SER A 68 6.01 -10.98 -7.00
CA SER A 68 4.99 -11.95 -6.61
C SER A 68 5.09 -12.20 -5.11
N ASP A 69 3.97 -12.20 -4.39
CA ASP A 69 3.85 -12.38 -2.94
C ASP A 69 2.84 -13.48 -2.63
N LEU A 70 3.27 -14.54 -1.98
CA LEU A 70 2.43 -15.64 -1.52
C LEU A 70 2.44 -15.69 0.00
N GLY A 71 1.27 -15.84 0.62
CA GLY A 71 1.19 -15.87 2.07
C GLY A 71 0.03 -16.63 2.65
N PHE A 72 0.15 -16.91 3.94
CA PHE A 72 -0.90 -17.46 4.78
C PHE A 72 -1.28 -16.44 5.83
N VAL A 73 -2.59 -16.32 6.10
CA VAL A 73 -3.14 -15.41 7.08
C VAL A 73 -3.95 -16.19 8.11
N TYR A 74 -3.64 -15.97 9.38
CA TYR A 74 -4.39 -16.47 10.53
C TYR A 74 -5.29 -15.39 11.10
N LYS A 75 -6.60 -15.66 11.16
CA LYS A 75 -7.65 -14.75 11.62
C LYS A 75 -8.31 -15.20 12.93
N GLY A 76 -7.88 -16.36 13.46
CA GLY A 76 -8.53 -17.03 14.59
C GLY A 76 -8.15 -16.47 15.97
N LEU A 77 -7.20 -15.53 16.07
CA LEU A 77 -6.78 -14.98 17.36
C LEU A 77 -7.85 -14.07 17.97
N ALA A 78 -8.29 -13.07 17.21
CA ALA A 78 -9.40 -12.18 17.57
C ALA A 78 -9.91 -11.45 16.32
N SER A 79 -11.13 -10.94 16.35
CA SER A 79 -11.77 -10.27 15.20
C SER A 79 -11.07 -8.97 14.77
N TRP A 80 -10.25 -8.40 15.63
CA TRP A 80 -9.54 -7.13 15.43
C TRP A 80 -8.08 -7.29 15.02
N ILE A 81 -7.55 -8.53 14.88
CA ILE A 81 -6.17 -8.79 14.48
C ILE A 81 -6.06 -9.94 13.49
N ASP A 82 -5.30 -9.74 12.41
CA ASP A 82 -4.86 -10.78 11.50
C ASP A 82 -3.33 -10.90 11.58
N LEU A 83 -2.82 -12.13 11.61
CA LEU A 83 -1.39 -12.43 11.54
C LEU A 83 -1.09 -13.07 10.19
N GLY A 84 0.00 -12.68 9.54
CA GLY A 84 0.37 -13.21 8.24
C GLY A 84 1.84 -13.57 8.14
N VAL A 85 2.15 -14.67 7.45
CA VAL A 85 3.50 -15.06 7.04
C VAL A 85 3.50 -15.15 5.53
N ASN A 86 4.41 -14.43 4.90
CA ASN A 86 4.48 -14.32 3.46
C ASN A 86 5.90 -14.51 2.95
N PHE A 87 6.00 -14.91 1.70
CA PHE A 87 7.23 -14.89 0.93
C PHE A 87 6.99 -14.06 -0.34
N ARG A 88 7.84 -13.07 -0.54
CA ARG A 88 7.81 -12.19 -1.71
C ARG A 88 9.09 -12.34 -2.51
N LYS A 89 8.95 -12.61 -3.80
CA LYS A 89 10.04 -12.56 -4.76
C LYS A 89 9.95 -11.26 -5.56
N VAL A 90 11.04 -10.52 -5.58
CA VAL A 90 11.13 -9.20 -6.21
C VAL A 90 12.14 -9.24 -7.34
N TYR A 91 11.80 -8.59 -8.43
CA TYR A 91 12.71 -8.25 -9.51
C TYR A 91 12.66 -6.74 -9.72
N SER A 92 13.83 -6.11 -9.76
CA SER A 92 13.93 -4.67 -10.01
C SER A 92 15.14 -4.36 -10.90
N LYS A 93 15.07 -3.29 -11.67
CA LYS A 93 16.22 -2.82 -12.44
C LYS A 93 17.17 -2.03 -11.53
N ASN A 94 18.46 -2.34 -11.61
CA ASN A 94 19.52 -1.55 -11.00
C ASN A 94 19.82 -0.28 -11.83
N SER A 95 20.76 0.53 -11.38
CA SER A 95 21.17 1.77 -12.09
C SER A 95 21.76 1.53 -13.49
N ALA A 96 22.25 0.32 -13.77
CA ALA A 96 22.72 -0.09 -15.10
C ALA A 96 21.59 -0.58 -16.01
N GLY A 97 20.34 -0.67 -15.51
CA GLY A 97 19.19 -1.18 -16.25
C GLY A 97 19.08 -2.71 -16.25
N GLU A 98 19.91 -3.40 -15.49
CA GLU A 98 19.90 -4.87 -15.38
C GLU A 98 18.91 -5.32 -14.32
N TRP A 99 18.23 -6.44 -14.57
CA TRP A 99 17.33 -7.05 -13.59
C TRP A 99 18.13 -7.73 -12.47
N VAL A 100 17.85 -7.34 -11.24
CA VAL A 100 18.35 -7.96 -10.02
C VAL A 100 17.18 -8.53 -9.21
N GLN A 101 17.43 -9.60 -8.47
CA GLN A 101 16.40 -10.25 -7.67
C GLN A 101 16.61 -10.03 -6.17
N GLU A 102 15.51 -10.16 -5.44
CA GLU A 102 15.51 -10.09 -3.99
C GLU A 102 14.43 -11.02 -3.44
N ASP A 103 14.78 -11.83 -2.46
CA ASP A 103 13.87 -12.69 -1.73
C ASP A 103 13.51 -12.04 -0.39
N ARG A 104 12.21 -12.00 -0.08
CA ARG A 104 11.67 -11.22 1.05
C ARG A 104 10.68 -12.03 1.87
N PRO A 105 11.12 -12.95 2.73
CA PRO A 105 10.24 -13.47 3.75
C PRO A 105 9.81 -12.35 4.69
N HIS A 106 8.52 -12.32 5.06
CA HIS A 106 8.02 -11.30 5.96
C HIS A 106 6.85 -11.75 6.82
N PHE A 107 6.75 -11.15 7.99
CA PHE A 107 5.66 -11.33 8.94
C PHE A 107 4.81 -10.06 9.00
N ASN A 108 3.49 -10.22 9.04
CA ASN A 108 2.53 -9.13 9.16
C ASN A 108 1.65 -9.31 10.40
N ALA A 109 1.40 -8.20 11.11
CA ALA A 109 0.33 -8.09 12.08
C ALA A 109 -0.57 -6.92 11.66
N THR A 110 -1.86 -7.18 11.43
CA THR A 110 -2.81 -6.16 10.99
C THR A 110 -3.90 -6.00 12.03
N LEU A 111 -3.92 -4.85 12.69
CA LEU A 111 -4.99 -4.44 13.60
C LEU A 111 -6.11 -3.77 12.78
N LYS A 112 -7.36 -4.06 13.13
CA LYS A 112 -8.55 -3.55 12.43
C LYS A 112 -9.58 -3.09 13.45
N GLY A 113 -10.24 -1.98 13.17
CA GLY A 113 -11.29 -1.49 14.06
C GLY A 113 -12.02 -0.27 13.52
N LYS A 114 -12.93 0.23 14.34
CA LYS A 114 -13.63 1.48 14.09
C LYS A 114 -13.27 2.51 15.15
N VAL A 115 -12.83 3.70 14.70
CA VAL A 115 -12.50 4.83 15.58
C VAL A 115 -13.34 6.02 15.11
N PHE A 116 -14.21 6.56 15.97
CA PHE A 116 -15.16 7.62 15.64
C PHE A 116 -15.99 7.36 14.37
N GLY A 117 -16.35 6.10 14.11
CA GLY A 117 -17.11 5.68 12.93
C GLY A 117 -16.27 5.49 11.66
N LEU A 118 -14.99 5.81 11.67
CA LEU A 118 -14.05 5.55 10.58
C LEU A 118 -13.56 4.10 10.64
N ASP A 119 -13.41 3.44 9.50
CA ASP A 119 -12.74 2.14 9.43
C ASP A 119 -11.23 2.37 9.43
N VAL A 120 -10.55 1.88 10.46
CA VAL A 120 -9.11 2.05 10.66
C VAL A 120 -8.42 0.70 10.64
N SER A 121 -7.32 0.61 9.91
CA SER A 121 -6.42 -0.54 9.98
C SER A 121 -4.97 -0.10 10.09
N ASN A 122 -4.20 -0.80 10.93
CA ASN A 122 -2.77 -0.58 11.06
C ASN A 122 -2.04 -1.91 10.82
N ARG A 123 -1.18 -1.93 9.80
CA ARG A 123 -0.37 -3.10 9.48
C ARG A 123 1.08 -2.84 9.86
N SER A 124 1.59 -3.62 10.79
CA SER A 124 3.02 -3.75 11.09
C SER A 124 3.59 -4.92 10.29
N ARG A 125 4.72 -4.71 9.63
CA ARG A 125 5.42 -5.72 8.83
C ARG A 125 6.90 -5.72 9.18
N LEU A 126 7.44 -6.90 9.45
CA LEU A 126 8.87 -7.14 9.55
C LEU A 126 9.31 -7.97 8.34
N GLU A 127 10.27 -7.46 7.57
CA GLU A 127 10.80 -8.06 6.35
C GLU A 127 12.29 -8.35 6.51
N TYR A 128 12.74 -9.54 6.15
CA TYR A 128 14.13 -9.80 5.83
C TYR A 128 14.30 -9.65 4.32
N ARG A 129 15.29 -8.90 3.88
CA ARG A 129 15.58 -8.63 2.49
C ARG A 129 16.90 -9.28 2.13
N ASP A 130 16.82 -10.45 1.47
CA ASP A 130 17.95 -11.14 0.87
C ASP A 130 18.13 -10.61 -0.56
N ARG A 131 19.19 -9.82 -0.78
CA ARG A 131 19.38 -9.01 -1.97
C ARG A 131 20.57 -9.49 -2.78
N GLU A 132 20.32 -9.77 -4.05
CA GLU A 132 21.39 -10.10 -4.99
C GLU A 132 22.37 -8.92 -5.14
N ASN A 133 23.66 -9.20 -4.90
CA ASN A 133 24.78 -8.26 -5.01
C ASN A 133 24.72 -7.05 -4.05
N GLU A 134 23.90 -7.08 -3.02
CA GLU A 134 23.83 -6.05 -1.98
C GLU A 134 23.82 -6.69 -0.60
N LYS A 135 24.10 -5.89 0.44
CA LYS A 135 24.00 -6.35 1.83
C LYS A 135 22.54 -6.63 2.20
N ASP A 136 22.29 -7.78 2.78
CA ASP A 136 20.99 -8.13 3.36
C ASP A 136 20.65 -7.18 4.50
N LEU A 137 19.34 -6.97 4.71
CA LEU A 137 18.89 -6.12 5.80
C LEU A 137 17.50 -6.50 6.32
N TRP A 138 17.29 -6.18 7.59
CA TRP A 138 15.98 -6.19 8.21
C TRP A 138 15.30 -4.85 8.01
N ARG A 139 14.01 -4.89 7.63
CA ARG A 139 13.18 -3.69 7.47
C ARG A 139 11.85 -3.83 8.21
N TYR A 140 11.54 -2.82 9.00
CA TYR A 140 10.21 -2.65 9.57
C TYR A 140 9.40 -1.68 8.75
N ARG A 141 8.11 -1.99 8.56
CA ARG A 141 7.14 -1.11 7.91
C ARG A 141 5.89 -1.01 8.74
N ASN A 142 5.34 0.19 8.85
CA ASN A 142 4.04 0.41 9.47
C ASN A 142 3.14 1.16 8.50
N LYS A 143 1.95 0.63 8.22
CA LYS A 143 0.95 1.27 7.36
C LYS A 143 -0.34 1.49 8.12
N LEU A 144 -0.67 2.75 8.37
CA LEU A 144 -1.97 3.17 8.89
C LEU A 144 -2.88 3.51 7.70
N THR A 145 -4.08 2.95 7.68
CA THR A 145 -5.11 3.24 6.67
C THR A 145 -6.40 3.67 7.36
N VAL A 146 -6.97 4.76 6.89
CA VAL A 146 -8.26 5.29 7.36
C VAL A 146 -9.21 5.37 6.17
N LYS A 147 -10.36 4.67 6.26
CA LYS A 147 -11.42 4.72 5.25
C LYS A 147 -12.59 5.52 5.79
N LEU A 148 -13.12 6.40 4.94
CA LEU A 148 -14.29 7.18 5.29
C LEU A 148 -15.57 6.31 5.17
N PRO A 149 -16.52 6.41 6.11
CA PRO A 149 -17.76 5.63 6.10
C PRO A 149 -18.81 6.24 5.14
N VAL A 150 -18.37 6.69 3.97
CA VAL A 150 -19.21 7.30 2.95
C VAL A 150 -18.99 6.61 1.61
N GLU A 151 -20.07 6.32 0.92
CA GLU A 151 -20.05 5.80 -0.43
C GLU A 151 -20.43 6.93 -1.39
N LEU A 152 -19.50 7.33 -2.25
CA LEU A 152 -19.70 8.38 -3.23
C LEU A 152 -20.11 7.76 -4.56
N THR A 153 -20.97 8.46 -5.29
CA THR A 153 -21.45 8.07 -6.62
C THR A 153 -22.26 6.77 -6.65
N ARG A 154 -22.81 6.43 -7.82
CA ARG A 154 -23.50 5.15 -8.07
C ARG A 154 -22.57 3.94 -7.99
N LEU A 155 -21.26 4.15 -8.14
CA LEU A 155 -20.23 3.12 -8.05
C LEU A 155 -19.83 2.79 -6.61
N LYS A 156 -20.40 3.51 -5.62
CA LYS A 156 -20.11 3.30 -4.18
C LYS A 156 -18.61 3.42 -3.87
N LEU A 157 -17.98 4.43 -4.44
CA LEU A 157 -16.58 4.74 -4.19
C LEU A 157 -16.40 5.14 -2.73
N GLN A 158 -15.55 4.43 -2.01
CA GLN A 158 -15.21 4.72 -0.62
C GLN A 158 -13.85 5.39 -0.54
N PRO A 159 -13.77 6.68 -0.16
CA PRO A 159 -12.50 7.39 -0.03
C PRO A 159 -11.65 6.82 1.11
N TYR A 160 -10.34 6.83 0.92
CA TYR A 160 -9.39 6.49 1.96
C TYR A 160 -8.10 7.31 1.87
N VAL A 161 -7.41 7.40 2.99
CA VAL A 161 -6.04 7.88 3.08
C VAL A 161 -5.21 6.86 3.82
N ALA A 162 -3.92 6.79 3.51
CA ALA A 162 -3.01 5.95 4.27
C ALA A 162 -1.60 6.57 4.32
N GLU A 163 -0.89 6.25 5.38
CA GLU A 163 0.53 6.54 5.53
C GLU A 163 1.29 5.25 5.76
N GLU A 164 2.45 5.10 5.13
CA GLU A 164 3.33 3.97 5.33
C GLU A 164 4.77 4.43 5.56
N ALA A 165 5.27 4.20 6.76
CA ALA A 165 6.64 4.49 7.17
C ALA A 165 7.53 3.25 7.06
N PHE A 166 8.80 3.43 6.67
CA PHE A 166 9.79 2.38 6.48
C PHE A 166 11.04 2.66 7.29
N PHE A 167 11.53 1.63 7.98
CA PHE A 167 12.71 1.70 8.84
C PHE A 167 13.65 0.54 8.49
N ASN A 168 14.85 0.84 8.04
CA ASN A 168 15.94 -0.13 7.94
C ASN A 168 16.51 -0.32 9.35
N LEU A 169 16.47 -1.54 9.88
CA LEU A 169 16.86 -1.82 11.28
C LEU A 169 18.37 -2.00 11.45
N ASP A 170 19.07 -2.35 10.38
CA ASP A 170 20.50 -2.65 10.39
C ASP A 170 21.36 -1.46 9.94
N ASP A 171 20.75 -0.31 9.57
CA ASP A 171 21.46 0.80 8.93
C ASP A 171 20.81 2.17 9.23
N GLU A 172 20.25 2.83 8.24
CA GLU A 172 19.86 4.26 8.23
C GLU A 172 18.63 4.62 9.07
N GLY A 173 17.93 3.65 9.66
CA GLY A 173 16.69 3.89 10.39
C GLY A 173 15.53 4.27 9.45
N PHE A 174 14.84 5.39 9.74
CA PHE A 174 13.74 5.88 8.91
C PHE A 174 14.27 6.40 7.57
N ASN A 175 13.90 5.75 6.48
CA ASN A 175 14.45 6.06 5.16
C ASN A 175 13.41 6.19 4.05
N ARG A 176 12.13 5.97 4.33
CA ARG A 176 11.07 6.15 3.33
C ARG A 176 9.72 6.40 3.97
N ASN A 177 8.96 7.28 3.35
CA ASN A 177 7.55 7.49 3.68
C ASN A 177 6.69 7.45 2.42
N ARG A 178 5.43 7.03 2.57
CA ARG A 178 4.42 6.99 1.52
C ARG A 178 3.10 7.54 2.04
N LEU A 179 2.57 8.52 1.37
CA LEU A 179 1.22 9.03 1.61
C LEU A 179 0.30 8.63 0.45
N TYR A 180 -0.81 8.00 0.79
CA TYR A 180 -1.82 7.54 -0.16
C TYR A 180 -3.10 8.34 0.01
N SER A 181 -3.73 8.69 -1.10
CA SER A 181 -5.10 9.20 -1.16
C SER A 181 -5.81 8.52 -2.32
N GLY A 182 -6.97 7.92 -2.09
CA GLY A 182 -7.62 7.16 -3.15
C GLY A 182 -9.05 6.75 -2.84
N PHE A 183 -9.57 5.92 -3.73
CA PHE A 183 -10.90 5.36 -3.65
C PHE A 183 -10.84 3.84 -3.76
N SER A 184 -11.57 3.15 -2.89
CA SER A 184 -11.84 1.73 -3.06
C SER A 184 -13.28 1.51 -3.50
N VAL A 185 -13.52 0.45 -4.26
CA VAL A 185 -14.84 0.08 -4.78
C VAL A 185 -15.07 -1.42 -4.65
N ASN A 186 -16.25 -1.81 -4.21
CA ASN A 186 -16.70 -3.20 -4.29
C ASN A 186 -17.35 -3.41 -5.66
N VAL A 187 -16.58 -3.89 -6.65
CA VAL A 187 -17.07 -4.19 -7.99
C VAL A 187 -18.11 -5.31 -7.94
N SER A 188 -17.86 -6.30 -7.09
CA SER A 188 -18.81 -7.39 -6.78
C SER A 188 -18.55 -7.91 -5.35
N LYS A 189 -19.32 -8.91 -4.91
CA LYS A 189 -19.07 -9.60 -3.62
C LYS A 189 -17.69 -10.26 -3.57
N LYS A 190 -17.12 -10.58 -4.72
CA LYS A 190 -15.84 -11.29 -4.86
C LYS A 190 -14.71 -10.46 -5.45
N VAL A 191 -14.97 -9.20 -5.84
CA VAL A 191 -13.97 -8.35 -6.49
C VAL A 191 -13.99 -6.96 -5.89
N LYS A 192 -12.84 -6.52 -5.40
CA LYS A 192 -12.60 -5.15 -4.98
C LYS A 192 -11.59 -4.50 -5.91
N GLY A 193 -11.82 -3.23 -6.23
CA GLY A 193 -10.89 -2.38 -6.96
C GLY A 193 -10.45 -1.20 -6.10
N ASP A 194 -9.31 -0.63 -6.42
CA ASP A 194 -8.87 0.65 -5.90
C ASP A 194 -8.10 1.44 -6.95
N ILE A 195 -8.18 2.76 -6.83
CA ILE A 195 -7.36 3.72 -7.56
C ILE A 195 -6.85 4.75 -6.56
N TYR A 196 -5.57 5.08 -6.64
CA TYR A 196 -4.95 6.00 -5.68
C TYR A 196 -3.86 6.84 -6.31
N TYR A 197 -3.66 8.00 -5.73
CA TYR A 197 -2.45 8.78 -5.82
C TYR A 197 -1.57 8.43 -4.62
N LEU A 198 -0.27 8.29 -4.85
CA LEU A 198 0.73 8.05 -3.83
C LEU A 198 1.86 9.06 -4.03
N TRP A 199 2.21 9.77 -2.97
CA TRP A 199 3.46 10.50 -2.86
C TRP A 199 4.44 9.71 -2.03
N GLN A 200 5.59 9.37 -2.60
CA GLN A 200 6.67 8.66 -1.92
C GLN A 200 7.87 9.58 -1.80
N THR A 201 8.43 9.66 -0.61
CA THR A 201 9.74 10.26 -0.38
C THR A 201 10.69 9.18 0.12
N THR A 202 11.92 9.17 -0.38
CA THR A 202 12.96 8.16 -0.05
C THR A 202 14.27 8.88 0.21
N GLU A 203 14.90 8.55 1.32
CA GLU A 203 16.25 8.99 1.65
C GLU A 203 17.27 8.13 0.92
N SER A 204 18.23 8.76 0.28
CA SER A 204 19.36 8.12 -0.38
C SER A 204 20.58 9.02 -0.30
N ASN A 205 21.66 8.54 0.33
CA ASN A 205 22.92 9.29 0.49
C ASN A 205 22.73 10.68 1.13
N GLY A 206 21.88 10.78 2.15
CA GLY A 206 21.60 12.03 2.86
C GLY A 206 20.69 13.01 2.13
N LYS A 207 20.06 12.59 1.02
CA LYS A 207 19.09 13.39 0.24
C LYS A 207 17.75 12.69 0.17
N TRP A 208 16.69 13.48 0.29
CA TRP A 208 15.32 12.99 0.09
C TRP A 208 14.88 13.23 -1.35
N GLU A 209 14.41 12.19 -1.98
CA GLU A 209 13.90 12.21 -3.36
C GLU A 209 12.43 11.84 -3.38
N ASP A 210 11.63 12.60 -4.12
CA ASP A 210 10.19 12.46 -4.20
C ASP A 210 9.77 11.82 -5.51
N VAL A 211 8.79 10.91 -5.42
CA VAL A 211 8.17 10.28 -6.57
C VAL A 211 6.66 10.36 -6.45
N SER A 212 6.00 10.77 -7.52
CA SER A 212 4.55 10.78 -7.66
C SER A 212 4.07 9.54 -8.41
N VAL A 213 3.08 8.84 -7.86
CA VAL A 213 2.58 7.58 -8.41
C VAL A 213 1.07 7.63 -8.56
N ILE A 214 0.56 7.15 -9.70
CA ILE A 214 -0.83 6.70 -9.82
C ILE A 214 -0.84 5.19 -9.72
N GLY A 215 -1.68 4.65 -8.84
CA GLY A 215 -1.81 3.22 -8.66
C GLY A 215 -3.22 2.71 -8.88
N THR A 216 -3.31 1.48 -9.39
CA THR A 216 -4.55 0.73 -9.51
C THR A 216 -4.41 -0.64 -8.88
N GLY A 217 -5.48 -1.14 -8.28
CA GLY A 217 -5.51 -2.46 -7.69
C GLY A 217 -6.78 -3.22 -7.99
N LEU A 218 -6.65 -4.53 -8.15
CA LEU A 218 -7.77 -5.47 -8.20
C LEU A 218 -7.51 -6.60 -7.23
N LYS A 219 -8.50 -6.94 -6.40
CA LYS A 219 -8.41 -8.06 -5.48
C LYS A 219 -9.63 -8.97 -5.59
N PHE A 220 -9.34 -10.25 -5.78
CA PHE A 220 -10.33 -11.33 -5.91
C PHE A 220 -10.45 -12.10 -4.60
N TYR A 221 -11.67 -12.51 -4.23
CA TYR A 221 -11.99 -13.26 -3.02
C TYR A 221 -12.74 -14.54 -3.37
N PHE A 222 -12.26 -15.68 -2.85
CA PHE A 222 -12.80 -17.01 -3.12
C PHE A 222 -13.19 -17.73 -1.84
#